data_f9eff4bab442f52066c7d9179061058d
#
_entry.id   f9eff4bab442f52066c7d9179061058d
#
_cell.length_a   1.000
_cell.length_b   1.000
_cell.length_c   1.000
_cell.angle_alpha   90.00
_cell.angle_beta   90.00
_cell.angle_gamma   90.00
#
_symmetry.space_group_name_H-M   'P 1'
#
loop_
_entity.id
_entity.type
_entity.pdbx_description
1 polymer ?
#
loop_
_entity_poly.entity_id
_entity_poly.type
_entity_poly.pdbx_seq_one_letter_code
_entity_poly.pdbx_strand_id
1 'polypeptide(L)'
;MMVMELKNGSIRQHLNNNFISLNWRQKLNSLINISIGLKDIHYNGLIHHDFHCGNILSNFDGNTFITDLGLCQPANVKSPQNSNKKIYGVLPYVAPEVLRGKKYTEASDIYGYGIIAYEICTGFPPYHDIAHDEFLAVKICKGLRPKSNYKIPQLILDIINQCWDADPLKRPDVRKLDESIWDLWDAIKENKEDSVIYEQIREADDINKRLSFSSPLITTGAISYITHPQAVYTSRLLDFKNLPEPKNADKNDDLEYSDSLKMDFTKLDLNSKDESN
;
A
#
# COMPACT_ATOMS: atom_id res chain seq x y z
N MET A 1 -2.94 -30.94 -8.67
CA MET A 1 -2.13 -29.90 -9.38
C MET A 1 -3.09 -28.85 -9.89
N MET A 2 -2.93 -27.60 -9.49
CA MET A 2 -3.75 -26.48 -9.97
C MET A 2 -3.06 -25.90 -11.20
N VAL A 3 -3.71 -25.86 -12.33
CA VAL A 3 -3.21 -25.23 -13.55
C VAL A 3 -3.89 -23.87 -13.68
N MET A 4 -3.11 -22.80 -13.72
CA MET A 4 -3.60 -21.44 -13.88
C MET A 4 -3.14 -20.88 -15.22
N GLU A 5 -3.92 -19.96 -15.77
CA GLU A 5 -3.52 -19.21 -16.96
C GLU A 5 -2.24 -18.40 -16.68
N LEU A 6 -1.27 -18.47 -17.59
CA LEU A 6 -0.05 -17.67 -17.49
C LEU A 6 -0.39 -16.19 -17.73
N LYS A 7 -0.02 -15.34 -16.77
CA LYS A 7 -0.14 -13.88 -16.88
C LYS A 7 1.21 -13.24 -17.23
N ASN A 8 1.19 -11.97 -17.62
CA ASN A 8 2.38 -11.28 -18.13
C ASN A 8 3.33 -10.78 -17.02
N GLY A 9 3.10 -11.16 -15.79
CA GLY A 9 3.90 -10.82 -14.62
C GLY A 9 3.10 -10.10 -13.55
N SER A 10 3.79 -9.64 -12.49
CA SER A 10 3.16 -8.89 -11.42
C SER A 10 2.88 -7.44 -11.83
N ILE A 11 1.91 -6.80 -11.15
CA ILE A 11 1.60 -5.38 -11.37
C ILE A 11 2.85 -4.51 -11.12
N ARG A 12 3.72 -4.87 -10.17
CA ARG A 12 4.98 -4.19 -9.94
C ARG A 12 5.91 -4.23 -11.16
N GLN A 13 6.08 -5.39 -11.78
CA GLN A 13 6.87 -5.52 -13.02
C GLN A 13 6.26 -4.68 -14.13
N HIS A 14 4.93 -4.67 -14.23
CA HIS A 14 4.23 -3.86 -15.21
C HIS A 14 4.44 -2.34 -14.98
N LEU A 15 4.32 -1.88 -13.74
CA LEU A 15 4.58 -0.48 -13.38
C LEU A 15 6.04 -0.08 -13.66
N ASN A 16 7.00 -0.90 -13.28
CA ASN A 16 8.42 -0.63 -13.54
C ASN A 16 8.73 -0.43 -15.03
N ASN A 17 8.05 -1.16 -15.90
CA ASN A 17 8.36 -1.16 -17.33
C ASN A 17 7.50 -0.18 -18.15
N ASN A 18 6.27 0.10 -17.71
CA ASN A 18 5.25 0.73 -18.56
C ASN A 18 4.50 1.89 -17.91
N PHE A 19 4.89 2.35 -16.71
CA PHE A 19 4.11 3.33 -15.94
C PHE A 19 3.77 4.59 -16.73
N ILE A 20 4.72 5.12 -17.51
CA ILE A 20 4.55 6.37 -18.27
C ILE A 20 3.47 6.24 -19.35
N SER A 21 3.30 5.02 -19.90
CA SER A 21 2.27 4.75 -20.91
C SER A 21 0.88 4.49 -20.31
N LEU A 22 0.79 4.30 -18.98
CA LEU A 22 -0.48 4.01 -18.31
C LEU A 22 -1.29 5.31 -18.12
N ASN A 23 -2.45 5.36 -18.75
CA ASN A 23 -3.43 6.41 -18.51
C ASN A 23 -4.30 6.11 -17.26
N TRP A 24 -5.07 7.10 -16.80
CA TRP A 24 -5.90 6.97 -15.61
C TRP A 24 -7.02 5.92 -15.76
N ARG A 25 -7.53 5.71 -16.97
CA ARG A 25 -8.52 4.66 -17.25
C ARG A 25 -7.94 3.27 -16.93
N GLN A 26 -6.69 3.02 -17.35
CA GLN A 26 -6.00 1.75 -17.08
C GLN A 26 -5.66 1.59 -15.60
N LYS A 27 -5.22 2.67 -14.94
CA LYS A 27 -4.97 2.66 -13.49
C LYS A 27 -6.24 2.36 -12.70
N LEU A 28 -7.35 3.05 -13.00
CA LEU A 28 -8.65 2.78 -12.37
C LEU A 28 -9.17 1.39 -12.68
N ASN A 29 -8.96 0.89 -13.90
CA ASN A 29 -9.32 -0.51 -14.24
C ASN A 29 -8.55 -1.51 -13.37
N SER A 30 -7.28 -1.26 -13.11
CA SER A 30 -6.51 -2.10 -12.18
C SER A 30 -7.06 -2.01 -10.75
N LEU A 31 -7.38 -0.82 -10.26
CA LEU A 31 -7.91 -0.61 -8.91
C LEU A 31 -9.25 -1.31 -8.70
N ILE A 32 -10.18 -1.20 -9.68
CA ILE A 32 -11.50 -1.85 -9.57
C ILE A 32 -11.37 -3.39 -9.62
N ASN A 33 -10.54 -3.94 -10.49
CA ASN A 33 -10.34 -5.39 -10.54
C ASN A 33 -9.75 -5.93 -9.23
N ILE A 34 -8.83 -5.18 -8.59
CA ILE A 34 -8.25 -5.55 -7.30
C ILE A 34 -9.30 -5.45 -6.19
N SER A 35 -10.17 -4.40 -6.19
CA SER A 35 -11.24 -4.30 -5.19
C SER A 35 -12.28 -5.42 -5.32
N ILE A 36 -12.65 -5.80 -6.54
CA ILE A 36 -13.55 -6.93 -6.80
C ILE A 36 -12.93 -8.24 -6.28
N GLY A 37 -11.66 -8.50 -6.61
CA GLY A 37 -10.97 -9.70 -6.14
C GLY A 37 -10.85 -9.75 -4.61
N LEU A 38 -10.57 -8.61 -3.96
CA LEU A 38 -10.50 -8.52 -2.51
C LEU A 38 -11.89 -8.70 -1.88
N LYS A 39 -12.93 -8.15 -2.50
CA LYS A 39 -14.32 -8.36 -2.09
C LYS A 39 -14.71 -9.85 -2.12
N ASP A 40 -14.32 -10.56 -3.16
CA ASP A 40 -14.58 -11.99 -3.25
C ASP A 40 -13.87 -12.77 -2.13
N ILE A 41 -12.62 -12.42 -1.80
CA ILE A 41 -11.89 -13.03 -0.69
C ILE A 41 -12.62 -12.78 0.64
N HIS A 42 -12.96 -11.53 0.96
CA HIS A 42 -13.62 -11.16 2.21
C HIS A 42 -15.03 -11.73 2.33
N TYR A 43 -15.82 -11.79 1.25
CA TYR A 43 -17.16 -12.39 1.26
C TYR A 43 -17.15 -13.90 1.49
N ASN A 44 -16.03 -14.56 1.18
CA ASN A 44 -15.79 -15.95 1.55
C ASN A 44 -15.24 -16.10 2.97
N GLY A 45 -15.23 -15.03 3.78
CA GLY A 45 -14.75 -15.01 5.15
C GLY A 45 -13.24 -15.23 5.28
N LEU A 46 -12.47 -14.90 4.26
CA LEU A 46 -11.03 -15.04 4.20
C LEU A 46 -10.33 -13.68 4.31
N ILE A 47 -9.11 -13.70 4.81
CA ILE A 47 -8.16 -12.59 4.84
C ILE A 47 -6.95 -13.00 4.03
N HIS A 48 -6.41 -12.13 3.18
CA HIS A 48 -5.29 -12.48 2.29
C HIS A 48 -3.96 -12.66 3.04
N HIS A 49 -3.69 -11.84 4.06
CA HIS A 49 -2.48 -11.84 4.90
C HIS A 49 -1.18 -11.35 4.24
N ASP A 50 -1.00 -11.52 2.94
CA ASP A 50 0.21 -11.11 2.21
C ASP A 50 -0.16 -10.27 0.97
N PHE A 51 -0.89 -9.18 1.22
CA PHE A 51 -1.50 -8.37 0.16
C PHE A 51 -0.59 -7.23 -0.27
N HIS A 52 0.12 -7.41 -1.39
CA HIS A 52 1.07 -6.45 -1.96
C HIS A 52 1.17 -6.56 -3.48
N CYS A 53 1.76 -5.57 -4.16
CA CYS A 53 1.86 -5.52 -5.63
C CYS A 53 2.59 -6.72 -6.27
N GLY A 54 3.43 -7.44 -5.52
CA GLY A 54 4.06 -8.67 -6.00
C GLY A 54 3.09 -9.83 -6.19
N ASN A 55 1.99 -9.87 -5.40
CA ASN A 55 0.94 -10.89 -5.43
C ASN A 55 -0.28 -10.47 -6.25
N ILE A 56 -0.13 -9.46 -7.09
CA ILE A 56 -1.15 -9.05 -8.06
C ILE A 56 -0.56 -9.25 -9.45
N LEU A 57 -1.16 -10.14 -10.21
CA LEU A 57 -0.79 -10.39 -11.60
C LEU A 57 -1.50 -9.40 -12.52
N SER A 58 -0.86 -9.01 -13.60
CA SER A 58 -1.40 -8.09 -14.58
C SER A 58 -1.27 -8.66 -15.99
N ASN A 59 -2.28 -8.41 -16.82
CA ASN A 59 -2.18 -8.54 -18.27
C ASN A 59 -1.86 -7.16 -18.87
N PHE A 60 -1.32 -7.14 -20.08
CA PHE A 60 -1.05 -5.90 -20.82
C PHE A 60 -2.30 -5.08 -21.15
N ASP A 61 -3.49 -5.69 -21.08
CA ASP A 61 -4.79 -5.05 -21.28
C ASP A 61 -5.32 -4.28 -20.06
N GLY A 62 -4.56 -4.28 -18.93
CA GLY A 62 -4.92 -3.64 -17.69
C GLY A 62 -5.80 -4.48 -16.76
N ASN A 63 -6.10 -5.73 -17.10
CA ASN A 63 -6.77 -6.65 -16.18
C ASN A 63 -5.78 -7.12 -15.11
N THR A 64 -6.22 -7.12 -13.85
CA THR A 64 -5.40 -7.53 -12.70
C THR A 64 -6.11 -8.59 -11.88
N PHE A 65 -5.32 -9.46 -11.25
CA PHE A 65 -5.81 -10.63 -10.52
C PHE A 65 -5.01 -10.80 -9.23
N ILE A 66 -5.70 -10.97 -8.11
CA ILE A 66 -5.05 -11.32 -6.84
C ILE A 66 -4.63 -12.79 -6.91
N THR A 67 -3.43 -13.07 -6.43
CA THR A 67 -2.82 -14.40 -6.45
C THR A 67 -2.13 -14.70 -5.12
N ASP A 68 -1.54 -15.88 -4.99
CA ASP A 68 -0.86 -16.37 -3.79
C ASP A 68 -1.79 -16.44 -2.57
N LEU A 69 -2.91 -17.12 -2.74
CA LEU A 69 -3.91 -17.36 -1.68
C LEU A 69 -3.45 -18.40 -0.65
N GLY A 70 -2.20 -18.89 -0.74
CA GLY A 70 -1.67 -19.93 0.14
C GLY A 70 -1.56 -19.53 1.62
N LEU A 71 -1.51 -18.22 1.90
CA LEU A 71 -1.50 -17.67 3.26
C LEU A 71 -2.88 -17.16 3.72
N CYS A 72 -3.91 -17.27 2.88
CA CYS A 72 -5.26 -16.86 3.26
C CYS A 72 -5.75 -17.66 4.47
N GLN A 73 -6.36 -16.97 5.42
CA GLN A 73 -6.91 -17.57 6.64
C GLN A 73 -8.34 -17.09 6.86
N PRO A 74 -9.19 -17.94 7.49
CA PRO A 74 -10.52 -17.51 7.89
C PRO A 74 -10.48 -16.33 8.87
N ALA A 75 -11.33 -15.32 8.65
CA ALA A 75 -11.43 -14.13 9.49
C ALA A 75 -11.81 -14.46 10.95
N ASN A 76 -12.51 -15.57 11.17
CA ASN A 76 -13.12 -15.94 12.46
C ASN A 76 -12.30 -16.95 13.29
N VAL A 77 -11.05 -17.27 12.92
CA VAL A 77 -10.26 -18.22 13.70
C VAL A 77 -9.83 -17.62 15.03
N LYS A 78 -10.32 -18.22 16.14
CA LYS A 78 -9.78 -17.96 17.47
C LYS A 78 -8.41 -18.61 17.56
N SER A 79 -7.34 -17.86 17.32
CA SER A 79 -5.99 -18.38 17.60
C SER A 79 -5.79 -18.59 19.10
N PRO A 80 -5.04 -19.63 19.51
CA PRO A 80 -4.66 -19.81 20.91
C PRO A 80 -3.95 -18.55 21.43
N GLN A 81 -4.27 -18.15 22.67
CA GLN A 81 -3.81 -16.89 23.29
C GLN A 81 -2.31 -16.77 23.52
N ASN A 82 -1.49 -17.80 23.23
CA ASN A 82 -0.09 -17.89 23.64
C ASN A 82 0.89 -18.32 22.54
N SER A 83 0.65 -17.98 21.28
CA SER A 83 1.71 -18.16 20.29
C SER A 83 2.44 -16.84 20.05
N ASN A 84 3.78 -16.83 20.19
CA ASN A 84 4.65 -15.79 19.62
C ASN A 84 4.29 -15.67 18.13
N LYS A 85 3.35 -14.77 17.80
CA LYS A 85 2.86 -14.65 16.43
C LYS A 85 3.95 -14.05 15.59
N LYS A 86 4.51 -14.89 14.76
CA LYS A 86 5.38 -14.45 13.68
C LYS A 86 4.55 -13.69 12.67
N ILE A 87 4.87 -12.42 12.43
CA ILE A 87 4.26 -11.59 11.40
C ILE A 87 5.06 -11.83 10.12
N TYR A 88 4.40 -12.26 9.06
CA TYR A 88 4.99 -12.38 7.74
C TYR A 88 4.37 -11.35 6.82
N GLY A 89 5.17 -10.78 5.93
CA GLY A 89 4.69 -9.86 4.92
C GLY A 89 5.79 -8.94 4.38
N VAL A 90 5.39 -8.02 3.52
CA VAL A 90 6.23 -6.96 2.98
C VAL A 90 5.97 -5.69 3.79
N LEU A 91 6.96 -5.24 4.57
CA LEU A 91 6.82 -4.20 5.59
C LEU A 91 5.97 -2.99 5.19
N PRO A 92 6.15 -2.35 4.02
CA PRO A 92 5.34 -1.21 3.61
C PRO A 92 3.82 -1.45 3.52
N TYR A 93 3.40 -2.69 3.29
CA TYR A 93 2.00 -3.06 3.06
C TYR A 93 1.32 -3.62 4.30
N VAL A 94 2.09 -3.89 5.35
CA VAL A 94 1.56 -4.42 6.61
C VAL A 94 0.98 -3.28 7.45
N ALA A 95 -0.27 -3.44 7.86
CA ALA A 95 -0.96 -2.44 8.66
C ALA A 95 -0.28 -2.22 10.02
N PRO A 96 -0.25 -0.97 10.56
CA PRO A 96 0.51 -0.64 11.76
C PRO A 96 0.07 -1.43 13.00
N GLU A 97 -1.22 -1.74 13.15
CA GLU A 97 -1.71 -2.60 14.23
C GLU A 97 -1.17 -4.03 14.12
N VAL A 98 -0.98 -4.54 12.90
CA VAL A 98 -0.42 -5.86 12.65
C VAL A 98 1.07 -5.87 12.96
N LEU A 99 1.83 -4.84 12.56
CA LEU A 99 3.24 -4.68 12.92
C LEU A 99 3.46 -4.75 14.43
N ARG A 100 2.48 -4.29 15.22
CA ARG A 100 2.48 -4.37 16.69
C ARG A 100 2.03 -5.72 17.26
N GLY A 101 1.82 -6.72 16.41
CA GLY A 101 1.44 -8.08 16.84
C GLY A 101 -0.05 -8.34 16.95
N LYS A 102 -0.94 -7.39 16.55
CA LYS A 102 -2.36 -7.70 16.42
C LYS A 102 -2.59 -8.65 15.24
N LYS A 103 -3.73 -9.32 15.24
CA LYS A 103 -4.11 -10.25 14.17
C LYS A 103 -4.33 -9.48 12.87
N TYR A 104 -4.05 -10.13 11.75
CA TYR A 104 -4.58 -9.71 10.46
C TYR A 104 -6.11 -9.74 10.49
N THR A 105 -6.71 -8.77 9.82
CA THR A 105 -8.15 -8.61 9.67
C THR A 105 -8.47 -8.15 8.25
N GLU A 106 -9.73 -8.20 7.85
CA GLU A 106 -10.15 -7.59 6.59
C GLU A 106 -9.71 -6.12 6.49
N ALA A 107 -9.78 -5.37 7.60
CA ALA A 107 -9.29 -3.98 7.64
C ALA A 107 -7.77 -3.85 7.44
N SER A 108 -6.98 -4.87 7.76
CA SER A 108 -5.54 -4.87 7.45
C SER A 108 -5.26 -5.09 5.96
N ASP A 109 -6.08 -5.89 5.26
CA ASP A 109 -6.01 -6.01 3.81
C ASP A 109 -6.43 -4.70 3.12
N ILE A 110 -7.43 -3.99 3.67
CA ILE A 110 -7.82 -2.65 3.17
C ILE A 110 -6.66 -1.65 3.30
N TYR A 111 -5.87 -1.70 4.39
CA TYR A 111 -4.65 -0.90 4.49
C TYR A 111 -3.67 -1.24 3.36
N GLY A 112 -3.43 -2.53 3.12
CA GLY A 112 -2.61 -3.02 2.00
C GLY A 112 -3.12 -2.52 0.65
N TYR A 113 -4.45 -2.52 0.44
CA TYR A 113 -5.07 -1.93 -0.76
C TYR A 113 -4.70 -0.46 -0.94
N GLY A 114 -4.75 0.35 0.12
CA GLY A 114 -4.37 1.77 0.05
C GLY A 114 -2.93 1.97 -0.41
N ILE A 115 -2.00 1.15 0.09
CA ILE A 115 -0.59 1.17 -0.33
C ILE A 115 -0.42 0.73 -1.79
N ILE A 116 -1.12 -0.33 -2.21
CA ILE A 116 -1.14 -0.82 -3.61
C ILE A 116 -1.70 0.26 -4.54
N ALA A 117 -2.81 0.88 -4.16
CA ALA A 117 -3.44 1.93 -4.95
C ALA A 117 -2.51 3.13 -5.14
N TYR A 118 -1.79 3.52 -4.09
CA TYR A 118 -0.79 4.58 -4.18
C TYR A 118 0.34 4.22 -5.15
N GLU A 119 0.88 2.98 -5.08
CA GLU A 119 1.93 2.51 -5.98
C GLU A 119 1.44 2.49 -7.44
N ILE A 120 0.21 2.02 -7.72
CA ILE A 120 -0.38 2.05 -9.06
C ILE A 120 -0.52 3.49 -9.57
N CYS A 121 -0.95 4.41 -8.72
CA CYS A 121 -1.15 5.81 -9.11
C CYS A 121 0.16 6.54 -9.39
N THR A 122 1.22 6.26 -8.65
CA THR A 122 2.49 7.00 -8.71
C THR A 122 3.60 6.29 -9.48
N GLY A 123 3.51 4.98 -9.64
CA GLY A 123 4.56 4.13 -10.23
C GLY A 123 5.75 3.87 -9.30
N PHE A 124 5.78 4.47 -8.10
CA PHE A 124 6.88 4.30 -7.16
C PHE A 124 6.54 3.25 -6.11
N PRO A 125 7.41 2.24 -5.90
CA PRO A 125 7.26 1.34 -4.77
C PRO A 125 7.28 2.12 -3.45
N PRO A 126 6.42 1.78 -2.48
CA PRO A 126 6.33 2.53 -1.23
C PRO A 126 7.66 2.49 -0.47
N TYR A 127 8.15 3.68 -0.03
CA TYR A 127 9.39 3.84 0.73
C TYR A 127 10.63 3.26 0.03
N HIS A 128 10.70 3.38 -1.30
CA HIS A 128 11.80 2.82 -2.09
C HIS A 128 13.17 3.42 -1.76
N ASP A 129 13.21 4.61 -1.22
CA ASP A 129 14.38 5.44 -0.93
C ASP A 129 14.94 5.27 0.49
N ILE A 130 14.28 4.47 1.34
CA ILE A 130 14.69 4.24 2.74
C ILE A 130 14.79 2.74 3.08
N ALA A 131 15.52 2.43 4.16
CA ALA A 131 15.63 1.06 4.67
C ALA A 131 14.27 0.53 5.15
N HIS A 132 13.97 -0.73 4.84
CA HIS A 132 12.78 -1.42 5.38
C HIS A 132 13.14 -2.16 6.67
N ASP A 133 13.36 -1.40 7.73
CA ASP A 133 13.81 -1.85 9.04
C ASP A 133 12.83 -1.44 10.17
N GLU A 134 13.27 -1.57 11.41
CA GLU A 134 12.49 -1.18 12.59
C GLU A 134 12.19 0.32 12.63
N PHE A 135 13.09 1.17 12.12
CA PHE A 135 12.85 2.61 12.09
C PHE A 135 11.70 2.96 11.15
N LEU A 136 11.60 2.30 9.99
CA LEU A 136 10.44 2.45 9.12
C LEU A 136 9.17 1.97 9.81
N ALA A 137 9.19 0.83 10.50
CA ALA A 137 8.04 0.33 11.23
C ALA A 137 7.54 1.32 12.29
N VAL A 138 8.47 1.93 13.06
CA VAL A 138 8.15 3.00 14.02
C VAL A 138 7.54 4.21 13.32
N LYS A 139 8.11 4.67 12.20
CA LYS A 139 7.60 5.82 11.43
C LYS A 139 6.20 5.53 10.89
N ILE A 140 5.92 4.33 10.37
CA ILE A 140 4.59 3.92 9.90
C ILE A 140 3.56 3.98 11.05
N CYS A 141 3.90 3.46 12.23
CA CYS A 141 3.05 3.58 13.41
C CYS A 141 2.82 5.04 13.83
N LYS A 142 3.81 5.91 13.68
CA LYS A 142 3.69 7.35 13.94
C LYS A 142 2.95 8.13 12.86
N GLY A 143 2.44 7.47 11.81
CA GLY A 143 1.61 8.08 10.78
C GLY A 143 2.34 8.39 9.47
N LEU A 144 3.61 7.97 9.30
CA LEU A 144 4.27 8.11 8.01
C LEU A 144 3.49 7.33 6.94
N ARG A 145 3.25 7.98 5.81
CA ARG A 145 2.66 7.38 4.61
C ARG A 145 3.54 7.68 3.40
N PRO A 146 3.50 6.85 2.34
CA PRO A 146 4.28 7.10 1.13
C PRO A 146 3.98 8.48 0.55
N LYS A 147 5.02 9.19 0.09
CA LYS A 147 4.92 10.51 -0.55
C LYS A 147 5.56 10.46 -1.93
N SER A 148 5.01 11.20 -2.87
CA SER A 148 5.54 11.37 -4.21
C SER A 148 5.19 12.76 -4.72
N ASN A 149 6.02 13.31 -5.61
CA ASN A 149 5.70 14.53 -6.34
C ASN A 149 4.72 14.29 -7.49
N TYR A 150 4.40 13.02 -7.81
CA TYR A 150 3.42 12.68 -8.83
C TYR A 150 2.02 13.03 -8.33
N LYS A 151 1.32 13.89 -9.06
CA LYS A 151 -0.02 14.35 -8.68
C LYS A 151 -1.04 13.24 -8.91
N ILE A 152 -1.78 12.90 -7.88
CA ILE A 152 -2.92 11.97 -7.91
C ILE A 152 -4.20 12.80 -7.90
N PRO A 153 -5.24 12.49 -8.71
CA PRO A 153 -6.56 13.09 -8.59
C PRO A 153 -7.09 13.00 -7.16
N GLN A 154 -7.66 14.10 -6.65
CA GLN A 154 -7.99 14.22 -5.23
C GLN A 154 -8.99 13.15 -4.77
N LEU A 155 -10.02 12.84 -5.57
CA LEU A 155 -11.00 11.80 -5.23
C LEU A 155 -10.34 10.42 -5.04
N ILE A 156 -9.34 10.08 -5.85
CA ILE A 156 -8.58 8.83 -5.69
C ILE A 156 -7.70 8.90 -4.43
N LEU A 157 -7.04 10.03 -4.21
CA LEU A 157 -6.20 10.23 -3.03
C LEU A 157 -7.01 10.16 -1.72
N ASP A 158 -8.24 10.65 -1.72
CA ASP A 158 -9.13 10.59 -0.57
C ASP A 158 -9.52 9.14 -0.23
N ILE A 159 -9.78 8.28 -1.22
CA ILE A 159 -10.01 6.85 -1.02
C ILE A 159 -8.74 6.19 -0.45
N ILE A 160 -7.58 6.48 -1.01
CA ILE A 160 -6.29 5.97 -0.52
C ILE A 160 -6.09 6.37 0.95
N ASN A 161 -6.32 7.64 1.30
CA ASN A 161 -6.17 8.15 2.67
C ASN A 161 -7.11 7.45 3.66
N GLN A 162 -8.34 7.14 3.25
CA GLN A 162 -9.26 6.37 4.08
C GLN A 162 -8.79 4.93 4.29
N CYS A 163 -8.25 4.29 3.25
CA CYS A 163 -7.77 2.91 3.33
C CYS A 163 -6.61 2.74 4.31
N TRP A 164 -5.69 3.69 4.39
CA TRP A 164 -4.52 3.58 5.24
C TRP A 164 -4.61 4.36 6.56
N ASP A 165 -5.83 4.68 7.02
CA ASP A 165 -6.04 5.27 8.35
C ASP A 165 -5.37 4.40 9.44
N ALA A 166 -4.80 5.06 10.45
CA ALA A 166 -4.15 4.36 11.56
C ALA A 166 -5.14 3.55 12.39
N ASP A 167 -6.41 4.02 12.49
CA ASP A 167 -7.50 3.33 13.15
C ASP A 167 -8.19 2.37 12.16
N PRO A 168 -8.10 1.04 12.34
CA PRO A 168 -8.74 0.08 11.46
C PRO A 168 -10.26 0.25 11.31
N LEU A 169 -10.92 0.82 12.34
CA LEU A 169 -12.37 1.03 12.34
C LEU A 169 -12.81 2.22 11.47
N LYS A 170 -11.87 3.08 11.09
CA LYS A 170 -12.11 4.22 10.19
C LYS A 170 -11.89 3.89 8.73
N ARG A 171 -11.25 2.76 8.45
CA ARG A 171 -11.07 2.28 7.08
C ARG A 171 -12.42 1.84 6.51
N PRO A 172 -12.67 2.02 5.21
CA PRO A 172 -13.87 1.48 4.58
C PRO A 172 -13.87 -0.05 4.68
N ASP A 173 -15.04 -0.65 4.77
CA ASP A 173 -15.17 -2.06 4.45
C ASP A 173 -14.97 -2.29 2.93
N VAL A 174 -14.77 -3.55 2.53
CA VAL A 174 -14.48 -3.87 1.14
C VAL A 174 -15.61 -3.50 0.18
N ARG A 175 -16.87 -3.50 0.65
CA ARG A 175 -18.04 -3.10 -0.16
C ARG A 175 -18.01 -1.61 -0.46
N LYS A 176 -17.82 -0.78 0.56
CA LYS A 176 -17.71 0.68 0.40
C LYS A 176 -16.53 1.07 -0.47
N LEU A 177 -15.40 0.36 -0.29
CA LEU A 177 -14.22 0.56 -1.13
C LEU A 177 -14.54 0.28 -2.60
N ASP A 178 -15.13 -0.88 -2.88
CA ASP A 178 -15.51 -1.31 -4.22
C ASP A 178 -16.49 -0.34 -4.87
N GLU A 179 -17.55 0.08 -4.16
CA GLU A 179 -18.52 1.08 -4.60
C GLU A 179 -17.82 2.41 -4.95
N SER A 180 -16.93 2.91 -4.07
CA SER A 180 -16.24 4.19 -4.29
C SER A 180 -15.33 4.16 -5.53
N ILE A 181 -14.61 3.07 -5.74
CA ILE A 181 -13.75 2.92 -6.93
C ILE A 181 -14.60 2.71 -8.19
N TRP A 182 -15.72 1.95 -8.08
CA TRP A 182 -16.65 1.73 -9.18
C TRP A 182 -17.21 3.04 -9.73
N ASP A 183 -17.63 3.95 -8.85
CA ASP A 183 -18.21 5.23 -9.25
C ASP A 183 -17.20 6.07 -10.08
N LEU A 184 -15.93 6.08 -9.67
CA LEU A 184 -14.87 6.77 -10.40
C LEU A 184 -14.56 6.08 -11.74
N TRP A 185 -14.48 4.75 -11.73
CA TRP A 185 -14.20 3.96 -12.93
C TRP A 185 -15.33 4.07 -13.95
N ASP A 186 -16.60 4.02 -13.51
CA ASP A 186 -17.79 4.16 -14.36
C ASP A 186 -17.81 5.53 -15.03
N ALA A 187 -17.52 6.61 -14.30
CA ALA A 187 -17.44 7.95 -14.88
C ALA A 187 -16.42 8.02 -16.02
N ILE A 188 -15.26 7.38 -15.84
CA ILE A 188 -14.19 7.35 -16.86
C ILE A 188 -14.53 6.41 -18.01
N LYS A 189 -15.14 5.26 -17.73
CA LYS A 189 -15.54 4.28 -18.74
C LYS A 189 -16.59 4.86 -19.68
N GLU A 190 -17.58 5.53 -19.13
CA GLU A 190 -18.69 6.13 -19.87
C GLU A 190 -18.35 7.52 -20.46
N ASN A 191 -17.08 7.96 -20.34
CA ASN A 191 -16.60 9.27 -20.83
C ASN A 191 -17.47 10.44 -20.31
N LYS A 192 -17.83 10.46 -19.03
CA LYS A 192 -18.57 11.55 -18.40
C LYS A 192 -17.66 12.76 -18.20
N GLU A 193 -17.38 13.49 -19.29
CA GLU A 193 -16.38 14.58 -19.30
C GLU A 193 -16.69 15.71 -18.32
N ASP A 194 -17.98 15.93 -17.98
CA ASP A 194 -18.43 16.93 -17.00
C ASP A 194 -18.26 16.46 -15.55
N SER A 195 -17.77 15.24 -15.32
CA SER A 195 -17.56 14.73 -13.96
C SER A 195 -16.32 15.33 -13.30
N VAL A 196 -16.40 15.50 -11.97
CA VAL A 196 -15.29 16.04 -11.15
C VAL A 196 -14.01 15.22 -11.33
N ILE A 197 -14.12 13.90 -11.47
CA ILE A 197 -12.94 13.05 -11.67
C ILE A 197 -12.22 13.34 -12.99
N TYR A 198 -12.96 13.65 -14.07
CA TYR A 198 -12.35 14.01 -15.34
C TYR A 198 -11.56 15.32 -15.27
N GLU A 199 -12.10 16.32 -14.58
CA GLU A 199 -11.41 17.60 -14.34
C GLU A 199 -10.13 17.38 -13.55
N GLN A 200 -10.20 16.61 -12.45
CA GLN A 200 -9.04 16.30 -11.61
C GLN A 200 -7.98 15.48 -12.35
N ILE A 201 -8.38 14.58 -13.25
CA ILE A 201 -7.44 13.82 -14.09
C ILE A 201 -6.71 14.75 -15.06
N ARG A 202 -7.42 15.67 -15.72
CA ARG A 202 -6.78 16.64 -16.62
C ARG A 202 -5.77 17.51 -15.88
N GLU A 203 -6.15 18.02 -14.70
CA GLU A 203 -5.25 18.79 -13.85
C GLU A 203 -4.00 17.97 -13.44
N ALA A 204 -4.21 16.73 -12.98
CA ALA A 204 -3.13 15.86 -12.57
C ALA A 204 -2.18 15.53 -13.73
N ASP A 205 -2.71 15.24 -14.91
CA ASP A 205 -1.91 14.94 -16.10
C ASP A 205 -1.08 16.16 -16.54
N ASP A 206 -1.64 17.36 -16.50
CA ASP A 206 -0.92 18.58 -16.85
C ASP A 206 0.23 18.88 -15.88
N ILE A 207 0.00 18.68 -14.58
CA ILE A 207 1.05 18.82 -13.56
C ILE A 207 2.14 17.76 -13.79
N ASN A 208 1.76 16.51 -13.97
CA ASN A 208 2.69 15.39 -14.12
C ASN A 208 3.53 15.49 -15.40
N LYS A 209 2.94 15.97 -16.51
CA LYS A 209 3.68 16.27 -17.74
C LYS A 209 4.77 17.32 -17.49
N ARG A 210 4.47 18.40 -16.78
CA ARG A 210 5.45 19.46 -16.45
C ARG A 210 6.60 18.93 -15.59
N LEU A 211 6.30 18.08 -14.60
CA LEU A 211 7.30 17.42 -13.77
C LEU A 211 8.20 16.51 -14.59
N SER A 212 7.65 15.80 -15.56
CA SER A 212 8.40 14.91 -16.47
C SER A 212 9.41 15.66 -17.34
N PHE A 213 9.07 16.85 -17.82
CA PHE A 213 10.00 17.68 -18.61
C PHE A 213 11.15 18.27 -17.79
N SER A 214 10.97 18.40 -16.47
CA SER A 214 11.97 19.00 -15.56
C SER A 214 12.95 17.98 -14.96
N SER A 215 12.75 16.69 -15.18
CA SER A 215 13.55 15.63 -14.57
C SER A 215 14.22 14.75 -15.64
N PRO A 216 15.56 14.60 -15.62
CA PRO A 216 16.29 13.71 -16.55
C PRO A 216 16.05 12.22 -16.30
N LEU A 217 15.17 11.86 -15.37
CA LEU A 217 14.90 10.48 -14.91
C LEU A 217 13.94 9.69 -15.81
N ILE A 218 13.49 10.25 -16.95
CA ILE A 218 12.52 9.61 -17.83
C ILE A 218 13.21 9.21 -19.12
N THR A 219 13.62 7.96 -19.20
CA THR A 219 14.08 7.34 -20.45
C THR A 219 13.21 6.09 -20.72
N THR A 220 12.61 6.06 -21.93
CA THR A 220 12.02 4.85 -22.53
C THR A 220 10.87 4.16 -21.77
N GLY A 221 9.88 4.92 -21.25
CA GLY A 221 8.64 4.31 -20.74
C GLY A 221 8.68 3.87 -19.27
N ALA A 222 9.86 3.81 -18.66
CA ALA A 222 10.04 3.44 -17.24
C ALA A 222 10.37 4.66 -16.37
N ILE A 223 9.87 4.66 -15.12
CA ILE A 223 10.34 5.63 -14.12
C ILE A 223 11.70 5.15 -13.60
N SER A 224 12.71 6.03 -13.65
CA SER A 224 13.99 5.76 -13.01
C SER A 224 13.95 6.27 -11.56
N TYR A 225 14.20 5.40 -10.60
CA TYR A 225 14.37 5.74 -9.19
C TYR A 225 15.49 4.90 -8.59
N ILE A 226 16.12 5.45 -7.55
CA ILE A 226 17.16 4.72 -6.80
C ILE A 226 16.47 4.01 -5.65
N THR A 227 16.62 2.69 -5.62
CA THR A 227 16.13 1.88 -4.51
C THR A 227 17.19 1.78 -3.42
N HIS A 228 16.83 2.05 -2.17
CA HIS A 228 17.71 1.84 -1.04
C HIS A 228 18.11 0.35 -0.95
N PRO A 229 19.39 0.02 -0.67
CA PRO A 229 19.85 -1.38 -0.67
C PRO A 229 19.09 -2.29 0.33
N GLN A 230 18.52 -1.71 1.38
CA GLN A 230 17.70 -2.43 2.38
C GLN A 230 16.19 -2.27 2.17
N ALA A 231 15.74 -1.71 1.05
CA ALA A 231 14.33 -1.73 0.67
C ALA A 231 13.98 -3.11 0.09
N VAL A 232 13.20 -3.89 0.83
CA VAL A 232 12.87 -5.29 0.53
C VAL A 232 11.38 -5.43 0.26
N TYR A 233 11.02 -5.96 -0.92
CA TYR A 233 9.64 -6.11 -1.39
C TYR A 233 9.22 -7.57 -1.56
N THR A 234 9.89 -8.47 -0.88
CA THR A 234 9.50 -9.88 -0.75
C THR A 234 9.03 -10.15 0.68
N SER A 235 8.04 -11.01 0.82
CA SER A 235 7.51 -11.42 2.13
C SER A 235 8.59 -12.06 2.98
N ARG A 236 8.67 -11.62 4.23
CA ARG A 236 9.63 -12.10 5.21
C ARG A 236 9.06 -12.05 6.61
N LEU A 237 9.74 -12.69 7.54
CA LEU A 237 9.45 -12.56 8.97
C LEU A 237 9.74 -11.12 9.41
N LEU A 238 8.77 -10.48 10.03
CA LEU A 238 8.86 -9.18 10.66
C LEU A 238 8.78 -9.37 12.18
N ASP A 239 9.84 -9.04 12.88
CA ASP A 239 9.93 -9.15 14.34
C ASP A 239 10.40 -7.81 14.91
N PHE A 240 9.44 -6.95 15.19
CA PHE A 240 9.69 -5.63 15.77
C PHE A 240 9.12 -5.59 17.19
N LYS A 241 9.88 -5.02 18.14
CA LYS A 241 9.47 -4.92 19.53
C LYS A 241 9.15 -3.46 19.88
N ASN A 242 8.23 -3.29 20.82
CA ASN A 242 7.94 -1.98 21.42
C ASN A 242 7.54 -0.88 20.42
N LEU A 243 6.85 -1.24 19.33
CA LEU A 243 6.32 -0.25 18.38
C LEU A 243 5.27 0.64 19.07
N PRO A 244 5.26 1.96 18.78
CA PRO A 244 4.31 2.90 19.38
C PRO A 244 2.87 2.62 18.93
N GLU A 245 1.89 3.15 19.67
CA GLU A 245 0.49 3.09 19.26
C GLU A 245 0.31 3.77 17.90
N PRO A 246 -0.48 3.16 16.97
CA PRO A 246 -0.74 3.74 15.68
C PRO A 246 -1.47 5.08 15.82
N LYS A 247 -0.99 6.08 15.10
CA LYS A 247 -1.66 7.37 14.95
C LYS A 247 -1.56 7.85 13.49
N ASN A 248 -2.47 8.69 13.05
CA ASN A 248 -2.29 9.46 11.84
C ASN A 248 -1.30 10.60 12.10
N ALA A 249 -0.57 11.03 11.08
CA ALA A 249 0.28 12.22 11.19
C ALA A 249 -0.59 13.45 11.50
N ASP A 250 -0.14 14.30 12.42
CA ASP A 250 -0.75 15.61 12.62
C ASP A 250 -0.52 16.47 11.38
N LYS A 251 -1.50 17.33 11.02
CA LYS A 251 -1.41 18.18 9.80
C LYS A 251 -0.19 19.10 9.79
N ASN A 252 0.45 19.30 10.94
CA ASN A 252 1.64 20.14 11.14
C ASN A 252 2.92 19.33 11.39
N ASP A 253 2.82 17.99 11.52
CA ASP A 253 3.98 17.12 11.59
C ASP A 253 4.48 16.90 10.14
N ASP A 254 5.36 17.78 9.67
CA ASP A 254 6.30 17.41 8.63
C ASP A 254 7.20 16.31 9.19
N LEU A 255 6.71 15.08 9.15
CA LEU A 255 7.53 13.88 9.31
C LEU A 255 8.47 13.87 8.11
N GLU A 256 9.48 14.76 8.16
CA GLU A 256 10.48 14.85 7.12
C GLU A 256 11.09 13.48 6.89
N TYR A 257 11.16 13.11 5.63
CA TYR A 257 11.93 11.99 5.11
C TYR A 257 13.44 12.14 5.38
N SER A 258 13.89 13.23 6.01
CA SER A 258 15.30 13.48 6.23
C SER A 258 15.88 12.52 7.27
N ASP A 259 17.05 11.96 6.96
CA ASP A 259 17.93 11.16 7.82
C ASP A 259 18.33 11.86 9.14
N SER A 260 17.81 13.06 9.41
CA SER A 260 18.20 13.94 10.51
C SER A 260 17.47 13.68 11.83
N LEU A 261 16.49 12.79 11.88
CA LEU A 261 15.96 12.32 13.15
C LEU A 261 16.93 11.28 13.76
N LYS A 262 18.09 11.73 14.21
CA LYS A 262 18.82 11.07 15.31
C LYS A 262 17.87 11.04 16.49
N MET A 263 17.14 9.94 16.65
CA MET A 263 16.42 9.70 17.91
C MET A 263 17.46 9.67 19.01
N ASP A 264 17.27 10.48 20.02
CA ASP A 264 18.03 10.47 21.24
C ASP A 264 17.67 9.18 22.01
N PHE A 265 18.38 8.09 21.71
CA PHE A 265 18.20 6.78 22.33
C PHE A 265 18.54 6.75 23.82
N THR A 266 19.03 7.88 24.38
CA THR A 266 19.34 7.99 25.82
C THR A 266 18.09 8.07 26.71
N LYS A 267 16.88 8.18 26.12
CA LYS A 267 15.58 8.23 26.84
C LYS A 267 14.78 6.94 26.79
N LEU A 268 15.28 5.85 26.23
CA LEU A 268 14.69 4.55 26.42
C LEU A 268 15.24 4.00 27.75
N ASP A 269 14.43 4.04 28.80
CA ASP A 269 14.74 3.50 30.11
C ASP A 269 15.18 2.05 30.03
N LEU A 270 16.50 1.83 30.14
CA LEU A 270 17.11 0.52 30.42
C LEU A 270 17.06 0.24 31.94
N ASN A 271 15.91 0.43 32.56
CA ASN A 271 15.68 0.06 33.94
C ASN A 271 14.86 -1.23 34.04
N SER A 272 15.46 -2.36 33.67
CA SER A 272 15.16 -3.62 34.29
C SER A 272 16.37 -4.00 35.18
N LYS A 273 16.35 -3.53 36.42
CA LYS A 273 17.23 -4.08 37.44
C LYS A 273 16.73 -5.48 37.73
N ASP A 274 17.60 -6.47 37.42
CA ASP A 274 17.60 -7.75 38.09
C ASP A 274 17.74 -7.51 39.60
N GLU A 275 16.70 -7.82 40.34
CA GLU A 275 16.81 -8.13 41.77
C GLU A 275 16.68 -9.65 41.93
N SER A 276 17.82 -10.30 41.87
CA SER A 276 18.00 -11.61 42.50
C SER A 276 18.22 -11.39 44.01
N ASN A 277 17.32 -11.97 44.79
CA ASN A 277 17.62 -12.62 46.09
C ASN A 277 16.59 -13.71 46.34
#